data_596260dc9afd4b971b3357b8cd6ba056
#
_entry.id   596260dc9afd4b971b3357b8cd6ba056
#
_cell.length_a   1.000
_cell.length_b   1.000
_cell.length_c   1.000
_cell.angle_alpha   90.00
_cell.angle_beta   90.00
_cell.angle_gamma   90.00
#
_symmetry.space_group_name_H-M   'P 1'
#
loop_
_entity.id
_entity.type
_entity.pdbx_description
1 polymer ?
#
loop_
_entity_poly.entity_id
_entity_poly.type
_entity_poly.pdbx_seq_one_letter_code
_entity_poly.pdbx_strand_id
1 'polypeptide(L)'
;TRVIFDGSQKSVSLNISNQNKQLPYLAQGWIEDEQGNKIQSPLTVLPPVQRIEPGKPSQVKIQGMPATKNLPQDRETVYYFNLREIPPKSNKPNTLQIALQTRIKLFYRPAAIAMVKNAPPPQEQLTLRKENDKYVVINPTAYYITLVDAATKK
;
A
#
# COMPACT_ATOMS: atom_id res chain seq x y z
N THR A 1 -7.49 -0.25 4.63
CA THR A 1 -6.99 -1.18 3.59
C THR A 1 -5.48 -1.06 3.47
N ARG A 2 -4.82 -2.18 3.32
CA ARG A 2 -3.36 -2.25 3.19
C ARG A 2 -2.97 -3.46 2.37
N VAL A 3 -1.74 -3.43 1.85
CA VAL A 3 -1.15 -4.55 1.13
C VAL A 3 0.06 -5.04 1.92
N ILE A 4 0.17 -6.35 2.08
CA ILE A 4 1.34 -6.98 2.67
C ILE A 4 2.12 -7.64 1.52
N PHE A 5 3.36 -7.19 1.33
CA PHE A 5 4.27 -7.84 0.38
C PHE A 5 5.09 -8.88 1.16
N ASP A 6 4.77 -10.14 0.91
CA ASP A 6 5.50 -11.27 1.50
C ASP A 6 6.89 -11.35 0.85
N GLY A 7 7.93 -11.12 1.64
CA GLY A 7 9.31 -11.11 1.14
C GLY A 7 9.81 -12.44 0.64
N SER A 8 9.11 -13.56 0.92
CA SER A 8 9.42 -14.86 0.34
C SER A 8 8.90 -15.00 -1.09
N GLN A 9 8.01 -14.09 -1.52
CA GLN A 9 7.43 -14.08 -2.86
C GLN A 9 8.13 -13.05 -3.73
N LYS A 10 8.08 -13.26 -5.04
CA LYS A 10 8.67 -12.33 -6.01
C LYS A 10 7.77 -11.14 -6.32
N SER A 11 6.46 -11.31 -6.13
CA SER A 11 5.48 -10.30 -6.46
C SER A 11 4.19 -10.54 -5.71
N VAL A 12 3.35 -9.51 -5.69
CA VAL A 12 1.95 -9.61 -5.23
C VAL A 12 1.06 -9.01 -6.31
N SER A 13 -0.06 -9.68 -6.60
CA SER A 13 -1.03 -9.22 -7.59
C SER A 13 -2.23 -8.61 -6.91
N LEU A 14 -2.68 -7.47 -7.41
CA LEU A 14 -3.85 -6.77 -6.94
C LEU A 14 -4.91 -6.76 -8.04
N ASN A 15 -6.14 -7.09 -7.69
CA ASN A 15 -7.26 -7.05 -8.61
C ASN A 15 -7.82 -5.63 -8.66
N ILE A 16 -8.01 -5.12 -9.87
CA ILE A 16 -8.64 -3.83 -10.12
C ILE A 16 -9.74 -4.03 -11.16
N SER A 17 -10.65 -3.08 -11.26
CA SER A 17 -11.71 -3.15 -12.27
C SER A 17 -12.15 -1.76 -12.65
N ASN A 18 -12.58 -1.63 -13.92
CA ASN A 18 -13.23 -0.41 -14.39
C ASN A 18 -14.71 -0.50 -14.08
N GLN A 19 -15.18 0.27 -13.11
CA GLN A 19 -16.60 0.29 -12.70
C GLN A 19 -17.48 1.08 -13.67
N ASN A 20 -16.88 1.89 -14.55
CA ASN A 20 -17.64 2.59 -15.58
C ASN A 20 -18.03 1.58 -16.67
N LYS A 21 -19.32 1.49 -16.96
CA LYS A 21 -19.83 0.52 -17.93
C LYS A 21 -19.82 1.01 -19.37
N GLN A 22 -19.45 2.27 -19.59
CA GLN A 22 -19.55 2.91 -20.91
C GLN A 22 -18.20 3.37 -21.43
N LEU A 23 -17.29 3.78 -20.55
CA LEU A 23 -16.01 4.40 -20.94
C LEU A 23 -14.82 3.56 -20.49
N PRO A 24 -13.79 3.44 -21.34
CA PRO A 24 -12.51 2.89 -20.90
C PRO A 24 -11.77 3.89 -20.04
N TYR A 25 -10.95 3.39 -19.12
CA TYR A 25 -10.10 4.20 -18.26
C TYR A 25 -8.67 3.71 -18.35
N LEU A 26 -7.71 4.61 -18.16
CA LEU A 26 -6.34 4.20 -17.90
C LEU A 26 -6.15 4.06 -16.39
N ALA A 27 -5.43 3.03 -15.98
CA ALA A 27 -4.99 2.84 -14.60
C ALA A 27 -3.48 3.04 -14.54
N GLN A 28 -3.04 4.02 -13.77
CA GLN A 28 -1.63 4.32 -13.57
C GLN A 28 -1.25 3.98 -12.13
N GLY A 29 -0.28 3.07 -11.97
CA GLY A 29 0.16 2.62 -10.65
C GLY A 29 1.62 2.95 -10.40
N TRP A 30 1.97 3.27 -9.13
CA TRP A 30 3.35 3.50 -8.72
C TRP A 30 3.50 3.31 -7.22
N ILE A 31 4.74 3.20 -6.79
CA ILE A 31 5.12 3.07 -5.38
C ILE A 31 5.79 4.38 -4.93
N GLU A 32 5.47 4.80 -3.71
CA GLU A 32 6.14 5.90 -3.04
C GLU A 32 6.77 5.42 -1.74
N ASP A 33 7.88 6.06 -1.36
CA ASP A 33 8.49 5.84 -0.05
C ASP A 33 7.78 6.67 1.04
N GLU A 34 8.31 6.63 2.28
CA GLU A 34 7.72 7.36 3.40
C GLU A 34 7.71 8.88 3.20
N GLN A 35 8.67 9.40 2.43
CA GLN A 35 8.78 10.81 2.16
C GLN A 35 7.89 11.26 0.99
N GLY A 36 7.15 10.33 0.38
CA GLY A 36 6.31 10.63 -0.76
C GLY A 36 7.03 10.64 -2.09
N ASN A 37 8.26 10.16 -2.15
CA ASN A 37 9.04 10.08 -3.39
C ASN A 37 8.62 8.86 -4.19
N LYS A 38 8.34 9.06 -5.47
CA LYS A 38 8.04 7.96 -6.38
C LYS A 38 9.31 7.14 -6.62
N ILE A 39 9.20 5.83 -6.48
CA ILE A 39 10.34 4.91 -6.61
C ILE A 39 10.03 3.79 -7.61
N GLN A 40 11.08 3.15 -8.13
CA GLN A 40 11.00 1.97 -8.98
C GLN A 40 11.83 0.81 -8.44
N SER A 41 12.51 1.01 -7.33
CA SER A 41 13.30 0.03 -6.61
C SER A 41 13.26 0.39 -5.12
N PRO A 42 13.17 -0.58 -4.21
CA PRO A 42 13.23 -2.03 -4.39
C PRO A 42 11.92 -2.67 -4.84
N LEU A 43 10.85 -1.91 -4.96
CA LEU A 43 9.54 -2.37 -5.41
C LEU A 43 9.09 -1.53 -6.60
N THR A 44 8.42 -2.16 -7.56
CA THR A 44 7.89 -1.46 -8.73
C THR A 44 6.52 -2.03 -9.10
N VAL A 45 5.75 -1.25 -9.87
CA VAL A 45 4.41 -1.64 -10.33
C VAL A 45 4.47 -1.99 -11.81
N LEU A 46 3.88 -3.14 -12.17
CA LEU A 46 3.82 -3.62 -13.55
C LEU A 46 2.40 -4.06 -13.91
N PRO A 47 1.85 -3.63 -15.05
CA PRO A 47 2.38 -2.56 -15.89
C PRO A 47 2.17 -1.20 -15.21
N PRO A 48 3.04 -0.20 -15.47
CA PRO A 48 2.86 1.12 -14.83
C PRO A 48 1.61 1.84 -15.30
N VAL A 49 1.18 1.60 -16.52
CA VAL A 49 -0.07 2.16 -17.06
C VAL A 49 -0.74 1.08 -17.89
N GLN A 50 -2.06 0.95 -17.76
CA GLN A 50 -2.84 0.05 -18.60
C GLN A 50 -4.22 0.63 -18.88
N ARG A 51 -4.74 0.31 -20.06
CA ARG A 51 -6.12 0.61 -20.43
C ARG A 51 -7.02 -0.50 -19.95
N ILE A 52 -8.13 -0.13 -19.30
CA ILE A 52 -9.13 -1.09 -18.83
C ILE A 52 -10.45 -0.77 -19.53
N GLU A 53 -10.96 -1.73 -20.28
CA GLU A 53 -12.21 -1.58 -21.02
C GLU A 53 -13.41 -1.45 -20.06
N PRO A 54 -14.53 -0.87 -20.53
CA PRO A 54 -15.69 -0.65 -19.69
C PRO A 54 -16.18 -1.94 -19.00
N GLY A 55 -16.36 -1.86 -17.68
CA GLY A 55 -16.87 -2.97 -16.89
C GLY A 55 -15.95 -4.17 -16.76
N LYS A 56 -14.68 -4.06 -17.17
CA LYS A 56 -13.77 -5.21 -17.18
C LYS A 56 -12.85 -5.21 -15.97
N PRO A 57 -12.47 -6.41 -15.50
CA PRO A 57 -11.43 -6.55 -14.47
C PRO A 57 -10.04 -6.52 -15.08
N SER A 58 -9.04 -6.28 -14.23
CA SER A 58 -7.64 -6.37 -14.60
C SER A 58 -6.81 -6.63 -13.35
N GLN A 59 -5.49 -6.71 -13.52
CA GLN A 59 -4.57 -6.92 -12.42
C GLN A 59 -3.39 -5.96 -12.53
N VAL A 60 -2.91 -5.57 -11.35
CA VAL A 60 -1.66 -4.83 -11.19
C VAL A 60 -0.73 -5.69 -10.35
N LYS A 61 0.52 -5.79 -10.75
CA LYS A 61 1.52 -6.55 -10.03
C LYS A 61 2.50 -5.61 -9.36
N ILE A 62 2.74 -5.83 -8.07
CA ILE A 62 3.86 -5.20 -7.37
C ILE A 62 5.00 -6.19 -7.39
N GLN A 63 6.09 -5.81 -8.04
CA GLN A 63 7.26 -6.68 -8.26
C GLN A 63 8.38 -6.31 -7.30
N GLY A 64 8.92 -7.32 -6.61
CA GLY A 64 10.13 -7.16 -5.81
C GLY A 64 11.37 -7.21 -6.68
N MET A 65 12.26 -6.22 -6.51
CA MET A 65 13.54 -6.15 -7.20
C MET A 65 14.63 -6.78 -6.32
N PRO A 66 15.81 -7.12 -6.89
CA PRO A 66 16.91 -7.68 -6.07
C PRO A 66 17.30 -6.82 -4.87
N ALA A 67 17.11 -5.51 -4.96
CA ALA A 67 17.45 -4.59 -3.87
C ALA A 67 16.59 -4.80 -2.61
N THR A 68 15.53 -5.60 -2.65
CA THR A 68 14.79 -5.96 -1.43
C THR A 68 15.68 -6.65 -0.40
N LYS A 69 16.76 -7.29 -0.83
CA LYS A 69 17.73 -7.93 0.06
C LYS A 69 18.47 -6.93 0.94
N ASN A 70 18.52 -5.68 0.53
CA ASN A 70 19.20 -4.61 1.26
C ASN A 70 18.29 -3.94 2.30
N LEU A 71 17.01 -4.26 2.30
CA LEU A 71 16.08 -3.78 3.31
C LEU A 71 16.34 -4.49 4.65
N PRO A 72 16.00 -3.88 5.79
CA PRO A 72 16.08 -4.59 7.06
C PRO A 72 15.29 -5.89 6.99
N GLN A 73 15.89 -6.98 7.47
CA GLN A 73 15.25 -8.30 7.45
C GLN A 73 14.62 -8.65 8.79
N ASP A 74 14.79 -7.81 9.79
CA ASP A 74 14.26 -8.00 11.13
C ASP A 74 12.98 -7.21 11.41
N ARG A 75 12.50 -6.47 10.42
CA ARG A 75 11.30 -5.63 10.56
C ARG A 75 10.67 -5.32 9.22
N GLU A 76 9.42 -4.86 9.26
CA GLU A 76 8.73 -4.37 8.07
C GLU A 76 9.29 -3.03 7.61
N THR A 77 9.17 -2.77 6.30
CA THR A 77 9.41 -1.45 5.71
C THR A 77 8.12 -0.97 5.07
N VAL A 78 7.74 0.29 5.33
CA VAL A 78 6.51 0.85 4.81
C VAL A 78 6.75 1.61 3.51
N TYR A 79 5.86 1.37 2.57
CA TYR A 79 5.72 2.08 1.30
C TYR A 79 4.27 2.45 1.11
N TYR A 80 3.98 3.14 0.01
CA TYR A 80 2.61 3.45 -0.37
C TYR A 80 2.38 3.04 -1.81
N PHE A 81 1.34 2.28 -2.03
CA PHE A 81 0.87 1.94 -3.38
C PHE A 81 -0.15 2.99 -3.80
N ASN A 82 0.05 3.53 -5.01
CA ASN A 82 -0.82 4.55 -5.58
C ASN A 82 -1.42 4.05 -6.87
N LEU A 83 -2.71 4.33 -7.06
CA LEU A 83 -3.41 4.04 -8.31
C LEU A 83 -4.22 5.26 -8.71
N ARG A 84 -3.95 5.77 -9.90
CA ARG A 84 -4.68 6.92 -10.45
C ARG A 84 -5.57 6.45 -11.59
N GLU A 85 -6.83 6.85 -11.53
CA GLU A 85 -7.80 6.63 -12.60
C GLU A 85 -7.72 7.78 -13.57
N ILE A 86 -7.52 7.49 -14.86
CA ILE A 86 -7.44 8.51 -15.89
C ILE A 86 -8.56 8.28 -16.88
N PRO A 87 -9.59 9.18 -16.89
CA PRO A 87 -10.68 9.06 -17.84
C PRO A 87 -10.23 9.43 -19.25
N PRO A 88 -10.96 8.98 -20.30
CA PRO A 88 -10.66 9.41 -21.67
C PRO A 88 -10.96 10.88 -21.83
N LYS A 89 -10.30 11.53 -22.80
CA LYS A 89 -10.57 12.92 -23.12
C LYS A 89 -12.00 13.10 -23.59
N SER A 90 -12.68 14.14 -23.07
CA SER A 90 -14.00 14.53 -23.55
C SER A 90 -13.86 15.49 -24.74
N ASN A 91 -14.69 15.26 -25.78
CA ASN A 91 -14.80 16.17 -26.91
C ASN A 91 -15.78 17.30 -26.65
N LYS A 92 -16.46 17.26 -25.50
CA LYS A 92 -17.45 18.27 -25.12
C LYS A 92 -16.74 19.44 -24.43
N PRO A 93 -16.97 20.69 -24.87
CA PRO A 93 -16.43 21.86 -24.16
C PRO A 93 -17.05 21.99 -22.77
N ASN A 94 -16.29 22.55 -21.83
CA ASN A 94 -16.72 22.82 -20.46
C ASN A 94 -17.08 21.55 -19.65
N THR A 95 -16.56 20.39 -20.06
CA THR A 95 -16.78 19.14 -19.32
C THR A 95 -15.70 18.96 -18.28
N LEU A 96 -16.10 18.83 -17.01
CA LEU A 96 -15.17 18.52 -15.92
C LEU A 96 -14.86 17.03 -15.92
N GLN A 97 -13.57 16.68 -15.97
CA GLN A 97 -13.09 15.32 -15.83
C GLN A 97 -12.25 15.21 -14.58
N ILE A 98 -12.57 14.24 -13.72
CA ILE A 98 -11.90 14.04 -12.45
C ILE A 98 -11.07 12.77 -12.51
N ALA A 99 -9.77 12.90 -12.25
CA ALA A 99 -8.86 11.77 -12.07
C ALA A 99 -8.76 11.49 -10.58
N LEU A 100 -9.31 10.35 -10.14
CA LEU A 100 -9.25 9.94 -8.74
C LEU A 100 -7.95 9.17 -8.49
N GLN A 101 -7.41 9.34 -7.29
CA GLN A 101 -6.21 8.64 -6.86
C GLN A 101 -6.46 7.93 -5.55
N THR A 102 -6.13 6.64 -5.52
CA THR A 102 -6.15 5.82 -4.32
C THR A 102 -4.72 5.65 -3.82
N ARG A 103 -4.51 5.82 -2.52
CA ARG A 103 -3.19 5.67 -1.90
C ARG A 103 -3.36 4.80 -0.66
N ILE A 104 -2.71 3.64 -0.64
CA ILE A 104 -2.81 2.69 0.46
C ILE A 104 -1.43 2.29 0.96
N LYS A 105 -1.35 1.91 2.23
CA LYS A 105 -0.10 1.45 2.82
C LYS A 105 0.29 0.10 2.24
N LEU A 106 1.59 -0.05 1.98
CA LEU A 106 2.21 -1.27 1.50
C LEU A 106 3.35 -1.61 2.44
N PHE A 107 3.27 -2.79 3.08
CA PHE A 107 4.31 -3.22 4.01
C PHE A 107 5.12 -4.33 3.35
N TYR A 108 6.43 -4.09 3.20
CA TYR A 108 7.34 -5.17 2.84
C TYR A 108 7.65 -5.96 4.12
N ARG A 109 7.24 -7.23 4.13
CA ARG A 109 7.45 -8.13 5.27
C ARG A 109 8.48 -9.18 4.90
N PRO A 110 9.72 -9.06 5.42
CA PRO A 110 10.75 -10.07 5.14
C PRO A 110 10.33 -11.47 5.58
N ALA A 111 10.85 -12.48 4.90
CA ALA A 111 10.53 -13.86 5.21
C ALA A 111 10.89 -14.24 6.65
N ALA A 112 11.94 -13.62 7.20
CA ALA A 112 12.40 -13.91 8.56
C ALA A 112 11.37 -13.54 9.64
N ILE A 113 10.43 -12.64 9.34
CA ILE A 113 9.39 -12.21 10.27
C ILE A 113 7.99 -12.57 9.79
N ALA A 114 7.86 -13.60 8.96
CA ALA A 114 6.55 -14.10 8.54
C ALA A 114 5.71 -14.42 9.79
N MET A 115 4.43 -14.00 9.76
CA MET A 115 3.55 -14.26 10.89
C MET A 115 3.20 -15.73 10.98
N VAL A 116 3.34 -16.27 12.19
CA VAL A 116 2.98 -17.65 12.47
C VAL A 116 1.47 -17.72 12.75
N LYS A 117 0.82 -18.71 12.15
CA LYS A 117 -0.61 -18.94 12.38
C LYS A 117 -0.85 -19.20 13.86
N ASN A 118 -1.89 -18.57 14.41
CA ASN A 118 -2.29 -18.67 15.83
C ASN A 118 -1.33 -18.02 16.82
N ALA A 119 -0.34 -17.25 16.35
CA ALA A 119 0.46 -16.44 17.25
C ALA A 119 -0.36 -15.26 17.79
N PRO A 120 -0.03 -14.75 19.00
CA PRO A 120 -0.71 -13.58 19.52
C PRO A 120 -0.55 -12.39 18.58
N PRO A 121 -1.61 -11.56 18.39
CA PRO A 121 -1.51 -10.38 17.52
C PRO A 121 -0.41 -9.43 18.02
N PRO A 122 0.41 -8.86 17.10
CA PRO A 122 1.49 -7.95 17.51
C PRO A 122 1.02 -6.75 18.32
N GLN A 123 -0.19 -6.26 18.07
CA GLN A 123 -0.72 -5.10 18.76
C GLN A 123 -0.89 -5.32 20.25
N GLU A 124 -0.95 -6.56 20.73
CA GLU A 124 -1.02 -6.87 22.14
C GLU A 124 0.29 -6.58 22.89
N GLN A 125 1.39 -6.40 22.14
CA GLN A 125 2.69 -6.10 22.73
C GLN A 125 2.96 -4.60 22.85
N LEU A 126 2.04 -3.77 22.39
CA LEU A 126 2.16 -2.32 22.53
C LEU A 126 2.12 -1.96 24.01
N THR A 127 2.99 -1.02 24.40
CA THR A 127 2.98 -0.46 25.74
C THR A 127 2.78 1.05 25.67
N LEU A 128 2.27 1.59 26.78
CA LEU A 128 2.00 3.01 26.90
C LEU A 128 2.79 3.57 28.06
N ARG A 129 3.50 4.67 27.84
CA ARG A 129 4.27 5.38 28.86
C ARG A 129 3.80 6.83 28.91
N LYS A 130 3.63 7.35 30.11
CA LYS A 130 3.32 8.75 30.29
C LYS A 130 4.63 9.52 30.49
N GLU A 131 4.85 10.55 29.64
CA GLU A 131 5.99 11.46 29.73
C GLU A 131 5.47 12.87 29.79
N ASN A 132 5.61 13.55 30.93
CA ASN A 132 5.08 14.90 31.17
C ASN A 132 3.58 14.92 30.85
N ASP A 133 3.12 15.75 29.93
CA ASP A 133 1.73 15.86 29.52
C ASP A 133 1.37 14.99 28.31
N LYS A 134 2.30 14.11 27.89
CA LYS A 134 2.13 13.29 26.68
C LYS A 134 2.18 11.81 27.01
N TYR A 135 1.47 11.05 26.20
CA TYR A 135 1.58 9.59 26.22
C TYR A 135 2.43 9.15 25.03
N VAL A 136 3.30 8.19 25.29
CA VAL A 136 4.17 7.59 24.26
C VAL A 136 3.77 6.14 24.11
N VAL A 137 3.39 5.76 22.89
CA VAL A 137 3.12 4.37 22.53
C VAL A 137 4.42 3.73 22.07
N ILE A 138 4.76 2.60 22.65
CA ILE A 138 5.97 1.86 22.31
C ILE A 138 5.57 0.59 21.58
N ASN A 139 6.10 0.44 20.37
CA ASN A 139 5.91 -0.77 19.57
C ASN A 139 7.23 -1.55 19.53
N PRO A 140 7.39 -2.60 20.37
CA PRO A 140 8.60 -3.41 20.36
C PRO A 140 8.63 -4.47 19.26
N THR A 141 7.56 -4.60 18.47
CA THR A 141 7.44 -5.64 17.46
C THR A 141 8.15 -5.26 16.16
N ALA A 142 8.27 -6.25 15.29
CA ALA A 142 8.83 -6.07 13.94
C ALA A 142 7.81 -5.49 12.95
N TYR A 143 6.58 -5.24 13.39
CA TYR A 143 5.46 -4.91 12.50
C TYR A 143 4.97 -3.50 12.72
N TYR A 144 4.51 -2.86 11.65
CA TYR A 144 3.78 -1.61 11.74
C TYR A 144 2.39 -1.87 12.30
N ILE A 145 1.97 -1.01 13.21
CA ILE A 145 0.65 -1.11 13.85
C ILE A 145 -0.05 0.22 13.67
N THR A 146 -1.26 0.16 13.12
CA THR A 146 -2.06 1.37 12.88
C THR A 146 -3.00 1.57 14.05
N LEU A 147 -2.89 2.72 14.69
CA LEU A 147 -3.80 3.13 15.75
C LEU A 147 -4.95 3.93 15.12
N VAL A 148 -6.18 3.48 15.38
CA VAL A 148 -7.36 4.13 14.79
C VAL A 148 -8.06 5.03 15.78
N ASP A 149 -7.87 4.82 17.10
CA ASP A 149 -8.47 5.61 18.15
C ASP A 149 -7.68 5.51 19.44
N ALA A 150 -7.74 6.54 20.25
CA ALA A 150 -7.14 6.54 21.58
C ALA A 150 -8.04 7.40 22.49
N ALA A 151 -8.40 6.84 23.65
CA ALA A 151 -9.27 7.52 24.59
C ALA A 151 -8.82 7.21 26.02
N THR A 152 -9.02 8.16 26.91
CA THR A 152 -8.85 7.89 28.35
C THR A 152 -10.05 7.12 28.86
N LYS A 153 -9.78 6.14 29.72
CA LYS A 153 -10.83 5.38 30.36
C LYS A 153 -11.56 6.27 31.36
N LYS A 154 -12.87 6.32 31.25
CA LYS A 154 -13.72 7.02 32.24
C LYS A 154 -13.87 6.20 33.50
#